data_420411a9f5e40dcfe4dba87cc722a998
#
_entry.id   420411a9f5e40dcfe4dba87cc722a998
#
_cell.length_a   1.000
_cell.length_b   1.000
_cell.length_c   1.000
_cell.angle_alpha   90.00
_cell.angle_beta   90.00
_cell.angle_gamma   90.00
#
_symmetry.space_group_name_H-M   'P 1'
#
loop_
_entity.id
_entity.type
_entity.pdbx_description
1 polymer ?
#
loop_
_entity_poly.entity_id
_entity_poly.type
_entity_poly.pdbx_seq_one_letter_code
_entity_poly.pdbx_strand_id
1 'polypeptide(L)'
;MKNTSILKLTSLAAAMIAGGAMLPTVAFAQEAMVEEIVTTGTRAKARSATDTVAPVDVISSSELTNQGDVDIANLLRNSVPSFSINDQPISDAATLVRPFQLRGMAPDHSLILVNNKRRHRGSVIVWSAGGISDGSHGADVSTIPGMALQSVEVLRDGAAAQYGSDALAGVINFKLKDASEGGSAEVRMGQYSAGDGDMAYFAGNMGMELGANGFANVTLEYGSSDETVRSEQRDDA
;
A
#
# COMPACT_ATOMS: atom_id res chain seq x y z
N MET A 1 -4.47 -34.47 -21.57
CA MET A 1 -3.05 -34.34 -21.19
C MET A 1 -2.89 -33.11 -20.28
N LYS A 2 -3.36 -33.16 -19.04
CA LYS A 2 -3.27 -32.04 -18.09
C LYS A 2 -3.22 -32.61 -16.66
N ASN A 3 -2.13 -33.22 -16.22
CA ASN A 3 -2.02 -33.65 -14.81
C ASN A 3 -0.59 -33.83 -14.31
N THR A 4 0.41 -33.18 -14.91
CA THR A 4 1.82 -33.37 -14.50
C THR A 4 2.44 -32.20 -13.75
N SER A 5 1.75 -31.07 -13.61
CA SER A 5 2.28 -29.88 -12.91
C SER A 5 1.95 -29.83 -11.42
N ILE A 6 0.85 -30.43 -10.99
CA ILE A 6 0.40 -30.40 -9.58
C ILE A 6 1.25 -31.34 -8.69
N LEU A 7 1.77 -32.44 -9.24
CA LEU A 7 2.59 -33.38 -8.45
C LEU A 7 3.98 -32.86 -8.08
N LYS A 8 4.48 -31.82 -8.74
CA LYS A 8 5.82 -31.26 -8.43
C LYS A 8 5.81 -30.23 -7.30
N LEU A 9 4.68 -29.57 -7.06
CA LEU A 9 4.55 -28.64 -5.94
C LEU A 9 4.37 -29.35 -4.59
N THR A 10 3.69 -30.49 -4.58
CA THR A 10 3.47 -31.26 -3.34
C THR A 10 4.73 -31.90 -2.77
N SER A 11 5.73 -32.19 -3.61
CA SER A 11 7.00 -32.76 -3.16
C SER A 11 7.94 -31.72 -2.50
N LEU A 12 7.80 -30.43 -2.83
CA LEU A 12 8.60 -29.37 -2.20
C LEU A 12 8.05 -28.98 -0.83
N ALA A 13 6.73 -29.01 -0.65
CA ALA A 13 6.09 -28.72 0.64
C ALA A 13 6.33 -29.86 1.66
N ALA A 14 6.43 -31.10 1.24
CA ALA A 14 6.70 -32.24 2.13
C ALA A 14 8.14 -32.26 2.64
N ALA A 15 9.10 -31.70 1.92
CA ALA A 15 10.50 -31.66 2.34
C ALA A 15 10.78 -30.62 3.46
N MET A 16 9.93 -29.60 3.62
CA MET A 16 10.06 -28.60 4.67
C MET A 16 9.47 -29.04 6.01
N ILE A 17 8.63 -30.07 6.05
CA ILE A 17 8.00 -30.57 7.27
C ILE A 17 8.90 -31.58 8.03
N ALA A 18 9.87 -32.19 7.36
CA ALA A 18 10.75 -33.22 7.95
C ALA A 18 11.99 -32.69 8.68
N GLY A 19 12.25 -31.36 8.63
CA GLY A 19 13.38 -30.70 9.29
C GLY A 19 13.05 -30.05 10.65
N GLY A 20 11.89 -30.29 11.20
CA GLY A 20 11.40 -29.61 12.37
C GLY A 20 11.66 -30.32 13.68
N ALA A 21 12.43 -29.74 14.54
CA ALA A 21 12.23 -29.77 15.99
C ALA A 21 13.27 -28.89 16.72
N MET A 22 13.24 -27.60 16.47
CA MET A 22 13.60 -26.59 17.46
C MET A 22 12.65 -25.43 17.28
N LEU A 23 11.53 -25.44 18.01
CA LEU A 23 10.69 -24.29 18.15
C LEU A 23 11.47 -23.25 18.94
N PRO A 24 11.86 -22.10 18.36
CA PRO A 24 12.33 -21.00 19.18
C PRO A 24 11.15 -20.56 20.03
N THR A 25 11.36 -20.45 21.31
CA THR A 25 10.45 -19.77 22.23
C THR A 25 10.20 -18.38 21.65
N VAL A 26 8.97 -18.14 21.20
CA VAL A 26 8.54 -16.81 20.77
C VAL A 26 8.55 -15.94 22.03
N ALA A 27 9.61 -15.18 22.22
CA ALA A 27 9.60 -14.09 23.16
C ALA A 27 8.59 -13.08 22.62
N PHE A 28 7.44 -12.94 23.27
CA PHE A 28 6.56 -11.79 23.04
C PHE A 28 7.35 -10.56 23.47
N ALA A 29 7.95 -9.89 22.50
CA ALA A 29 8.44 -8.56 22.71
C ALA A 29 7.22 -7.69 23.06
N GLN A 30 7.19 -7.20 24.27
CA GLN A 30 6.24 -6.19 24.70
C GLN A 30 6.44 -5.00 23.74
N GLU A 31 5.44 -4.68 22.94
CA GLU A 31 5.46 -3.50 22.07
C GLU A 31 5.73 -2.30 22.98
N ALA A 32 6.96 -1.81 22.94
CA ALA A 32 7.25 -0.50 23.47
C ALA A 32 6.36 0.46 22.70
N MET A 33 5.56 1.28 23.39
CA MET A 33 4.83 2.37 22.77
C MET A 33 5.85 3.23 22.03
N VAL A 34 5.98 3.00 20.75
CA VAL A 34 6.85 3.80 19.89
C VAL A 34 6.16 5.14 19.77
N GLU A 35 6.77 6.18 20.31
CA GLU A 35 6.30 7.55 20.14
C GLU A 35 6.26 7.83 18.63
N GLU A 36 5.06 8.06 18.10
CA GLU A 36 4.84 8.34 16.68
C GLU A 36 5.47 9.66 16.29
N ILE A 37 6.64 9.60 15.71
CA ILE A 37 7.41 10.75 15.26
C ILE A 37 6.96 11.15 13.85
N VAL A 38 6.36 12.32 13.72
CA VAL A 38 5.86 12.86 12.46
C VAL A 38 6.86 13.82 11.84
N THR A 39 7.07 13.67 10.56
CA THR A 39 7.90 14.54 9.74
C THR A 39 7.11 15.41 8.78
N THR A 40 5.85 15.07 8.53
CA THR A 40 4.95 15.82 7.65
C THR A 40 4.36 17.05 8.38
N GLY A 41 4.16 18.13 7.64
CA GLY A 41 3.58 19.35 8.20
C GLY A 41 4.57 20.23 9.00
N THR A 42 5.86 19.91 9.03
CA THR A 42 6.87 20.73 9.71
C THR A 42 8.12 20.95 8.85
N ARG A 43 8.71 22.14 8.98
CA ARG A 43 10.06 22.45 8.47
C ARG A 43 11.12 22.35 9.56
N ALA A 44 10.72 22.12 10.79
CA ALA A 44 11.60 21.92 11.94
C ALA A 44 11.95 20.43 12.10
N LYS A 45 12.59 20.09 13.21
CA LYS A 45 12.83 18.68 13.56
C LYS A 45 11.52 17.93 13.70
N ALA A 46 11.54 16.63 13.40
CA ALA A 46 10.45 15.71 13.63
C ALA A 46 9.92 15.85 15.08
N ARG A 47 8.61 15.76 15.25
CA ARG A 47 7.93 15.95 16.55
C ARG A 47 6.87 14.86 16.73
N SER A 48 6.33 14.72 17.92
CA SER A 48 5.20 13.84 18.18
C SER A 48 3.97 14.26 17.37
N ALA A 49 3.16 13.30 16.95
CA ALA A 49 1.90 13.53 16.23
C ALA A 49 0.95 14.43 17.03
N THR A 50 0.99 14.35 18.37
CA THR A 50 0.18 15.17 19.27
C THR A 50 0.60 16.63 19.33
N ASP A 51 1.82 16.96 18.94
CA ASP A 51 2.38 18.32 19.01
C ASP A 51 2.28 19.08 17.68
N THR A 52 1.58 18.52 16.69
CA THR A 52 1.42 19.14 15.38
C THR A 52 0.35 20.22 15.39
N VAL A 53 0.60 21.35 14.69
CA VAL A 53 -0.37 22.44 14.56
C VAL A 53 -1.56 22.04 13.69
N ALA A 54 -1.34 21.19 12.70
CA ALA A 54 -2.36 20.62 11.84
C ALA A 54 -2.51 19.13 12.16
N PRO A 55 -3.73 18.56 12.09
CA PRO A 55 -3.95 17.16 12.39
C PRO A 55 -3.23 16.26 11.39
N VAL A 56 -2.33 15.43 11.88
CA VAL A 56 -1.63 14.40 11.11
C VAL A 56 -1.98 13.05 11.70
N ASP A 57 -2.60 12.21 10.90
CA ASP A 57 -2.81 10.81 11.27
C ASP A 57 -1.58 10.01 10.86
N VAL A 58 -1.13 9.13 11.74
CA VAL A 58 -0.08 8.16 11.44
C VAL A 58 -0.69 6.78 11.45
N ILE A 59 -0.53 6.06 10.35
CA ILE A 59 -1.02 4.70 10.16
C ILE A 59 0.20 3.79 10.12
N SER A 60 0.33 2.90 11.08
CA SER A 60 1.46 1.97 11.17
C SER A 60 1.36 0.86 10.12
N SER A 61 2.50 0.23 9.79
CA SER A 61 2.50 -0.93 8.90
C SER A 61 1.67 -2.10 9.44
N SER A 62 1.67 -2.31 10.76
CA SER A 62 0.86 -3.35 11.40
C SER A 62 -0.64 -3.09 11.25
N GLU A 63 -1.06 -1.84 11.35
CA GLU A 63 -2.45 -1.45 11.16
C GLU A 63 -2.90 -1.66 9.70
N LEU A 64 -2.02 -1.37 8.74
CA LEU A 64 -2.29 -1.63 7.32
C LEU A 64 -2.37 -3.14 7.03
N THR A 65 -1.40 -3.92 7.48
CA THR A 65 -1.35 -5.37 7.18
C THR A 65 -2.49 -6.15 7.83
N ASN A 66 -3.02 -5.70 8.97
CA ASN A 66 -4.12 -6.37 9.67
C ASN A 66 -5.48 -6.22 8.96
N GLN A 67 -5.60 -5.40 7.93
CA GLN A 67 -6.88 -5.18 7.23
C GLN A 67 -7.26 -6.29 6.24
N GLY A 68 -6.36 -7.21 5.95
CA GLY A 68 -6.66 -8.37 5.09
C GLY A 68 -6.65 -8.08 3.58
N ASP A 69 -6.41 -6.86 3.15
CA ASP A 69 -6.22 -6.49 1.74
C ASP A 69 -4.72 -6.40 1.40
N VAL A 70 -4.39 -6.51 0.13
CA VAL A 70 -3.02 -6.38 -0.39
C VAL A 70 -2.81 -5.08 -1.16
N ASP A 71 -3.89 -4.47 -1.64
CA ASP A 71 -3.85 -3.22 -2.40
C ASP A 71 -3.76 -2.02 -1.45
N ILE A 72 -2.66 -1.28 -1.52
CA ILE A 72 -2.43 -0.09 -0.69
C ILE A 72 -3.55 0.95 -0.78
N ALA A 73 -4.19 1.06 -1.93
CA ALA A 73 -5.29 1.99 -2.12
C ALA A 73 -6.54 1.58 -1.31
N ASN A 74 -6.84 0.29 -1.24
CA ASN A 74 -7.92 -0.24 -0.42
C ASN A 74 -7.60 -0.12 1.07
N LEU A 75 -6.35 -0.40 1.46
CA LEU A 75 -5.88 -0.23 2.83
C LEU A 75 -6.05 1.22 3.31
N LEU A 76 -5.68 2.19 2.47
CA LEU A 76 -5.87 3.62 2.78
C LEU A 76 -7.34 4.04 2.80
N ARG A 77 -8.18 3.49 1.89
CA ARG A 77 -9.61 3.76 1.88
C ARG A 77 -10.29 3.37 3.20
N ASN A 78 -9.85 2.29 3.82
CA ASN A 78 -10.36 1.81 5.08
C ASN A 78 -9.84 2.60 6.29
N SER A 79 -8.60 3.10 6.21
CA SER A 79 -7.94 3.79 7.33
C SER A 79 -8.13 5.31 7.31
N VAL A 80 -8.31 5.91 6.12
CA VAL A 80 -8.39 7.37 5.95
C VAL A 80 -9.78 7.77 5.47
N PRO A 81 -10.66 8.30 6.34
CA PRO A 81 -12.06 8.58 5.99
C PRO A 81 -12.25 9.56 4.84
N SER A 82 -11.28 10.44 4.59
CA SER A 82 -11.33 11.41 3.50
C SER A 82 -10.67 10.94 2.20
N PHE A 83 -10.12 9.73 2.19
CA PHE A 83 -9.49 9.12 1.04
C PHE A 83 -10.52 8.42 0.16
N SER A 84 -10.45 8.66 -1.13
CA SER A 84 -11.30 8.02 -2.14
C SER A 84 -10.47 7.67 -3.36
N ILE A 85 -10.74 6.52 -3.92
CA ILE A 85 -10.16 6.08 -5.18
C ILE A 85 -11.27 5.60 -6.10
N ASN A 86 -11.17 5.93 -7.36
CA ASN A 86 -12.14 5.52 -8.35
C ASN A 86 -11.66 4.24 -9.04
N ASP A 87 -12.39 3.16 -8.82
CA ASP A 87 -12.16 1.89 -9.50
C ASP A 87 -12.93 1.89 -10.82
N GLN A 88 -12.23 1.86 -11.93
CA GLN A 88 -12.80 1.80 -13.26
C GLN A 88 -12.42 0.48 -13.95
N PRO A 89 -13.12 -0.62 -13.67
CA PRO A 89 -12.73 -1.96 -14.15
C PRO A 89 -12.87 -2.14 -15.67
N ILE A 90 -13.55 -1.23 -16.36
CA ILE A 90 -13.77 -1.26 -17.82
C ILE A 90 -13.24 0.03 -18.45
N SER A 91 -12.01 0.38 -18.15
CA SER A 91 -11.37 1.56 -18.75
C SER A 91 -9.92 1.22 -19.03
N ASP A 92 -9.43 1.59 -20.19
CA ASP A 92 -8.07 1.28 -20.68
C ASP A 92 -6.99 1.47 -19.60
N ALA A 93 -6.34 2.61 -19.58
CA ALA A 93 -5.25 2.87 -18.64
C ALA A 93 -5.73 3.17 -17.20
N ALA A 94 -6.99 3.58 -17.00
CA ALA A 94 -7.53 3.87 -15.68
C ALA A 94 -7.81 2.60 -14.84
N THR A 95 -7.79 1.42 -15.44
CA THR A 95 -7.77 0.15 -14.69
C THR A 95 -6.44 -0.10 -14.01
N LEU A 96 -5.35 0.39 -14.58
CA LEU A 96 -3.98 0.18 -14.12
C LEU A 96 -3.48 1.33 -13.25
N VAL A 97 -3.76 2.57 -13.66
CA VAL A 97 -3.35 3.78 -12.94
C VAL A 97 -4.58 4.41 -12.29
N ARG A 98 -4.62 4.33 -10.98
CA ARG A 98 -5.77 4.77 -10.17
C ARG A 98 -5.38 5.96 -9.29
N PRO A 99 -5.43 7.20 -9.80
CA PRO A 99 -5.22 8.37 -8.99
C PRO A 99 -6.32 8.46 -7.92
N PHE A 100 -5.92 8.75 -6.70
CA PHE A 100 -6.85 8.89 -5.60
C PHE A 100 -7.24 10.36 -5.39
N GLN A 101 -8.31 10.54 -4.65
CA GLN A 101 -8.82 11.82 -4.20
C GLN A 101 -8.76 11.90 -2.68
N LEU A 102 -8.42 13.07 -2.18
CA LEU A 102 -8.51 13.38 -0.76
C LEU A 102 -9.55 14.48 -0.57
N ARG A 103 -10.48 14.30 0.38
CA ARG A 103 -11.54 15.28 0.69
C ARG A 103 -12.43 15.63 -0.51
N GLY A 104 -12.61 14.72 -1.48
CA GLY A 104 -13.39 14.93 -2.67
C GLY A 104 -12.83 15.96 -3.66
N MET A 105 -11.56 16.33 -3.52
CA MET A 105 -10.87 17.23 -4.46
C MET A 105 -10.18 16.43 -5.57
N ALA A 106 -9.85 17.10 -6.67
CA ALA A 106 -9.16 16.47 -7.79
C ALA A 106 -7.80 15.87 -7.36
N PRO A 107 -7.36 14.77 -8.00
CA PRO A 107 -6.12 14.07 -7.64
C PRO A 107 -4.85 14.93 -7.62
N ASP A 108 -4.77 15.94 -8.48
CA ASP A 108 -3.63 16.86 -8.55
C ASP A 108 -3.61 17.92 -7.43
N HIS A 109 -4.66 17.98 -6.61
CA HIS A 109 -4.70 18.79 -5.39
C HIS A 109 -4.23 18.04 -4.13
N SER A 110 -3.86 16.78 -4.28
CA SER A 110 -3.37 15.94 -3.19
C SER A 110 -1.90 15.61 -3.40
N LEU A 111 -1.05 16.09 -2.49
CA LEU A 111 0.39 15.87 -2.61
C LEU A 111 0.79 14.51 -2.06
N ILE A 112 1.50 13.73 -2.87
CA ILE A 112 2.12 12.47 -2.46
C ILE A 112 3.61 12.64 -2.27
N LEU A 113 4.08 12.18 -1.12
CA LEU A 113 5.49 12.07 -0.78
C LEU A 113 5.88 10.61 -0.54
N VAL A 114 7.11 10.28 -0.84
CA VAL A 114 7.78 9.04 -0.43
C VAL A 114 9.06 9.44 0.27
N ASN A 115 9.21 9.10 1.54
CA ASN A 115 10.32 9.55 2.38
C ASN A 115 10.55 11.07 2.27
N ASN A 116 9.48 11.86 2.40
CA ASN A 116 9.46 13.32 2.30
C ASN A 116 9.81 13.88 0.91
N LYS A 117 9.98 13.05 -0.11
CA LYS A 117 10.25 13.48 -1.48
C LYS A 117 9.00 13.35 -2.32
N ARG A 118 8.71 14.39 -3.13
CA ARG A 118 7.54 14.40 -4.02
C ARG A 118 7.56 13.20 -4.97
N ARG A 119 6.45 12.44 -4.97
CA ARG A 119 6.21 11.38 -5.94
C ARG A 119 5.94 12.00 -7.31
N HIS A 120 6.43 11.38 -8.37
CA HIS A 120 6.07 11.75 -9.73
C HIS A 120 4.60 11.48 -10.02
N ARG A 121 4.04 12.20 -10.97
CA ARG A 121 2.68 11.97 -11.45
C ARG A 121 2.59 10.64 -12.20
N GLY A 122 1.42 10.05 -12.20
CA GLY A 122 1.12 8.85 -12.97
C GLY A 122 1.26 9.08 -14.47
N SER A 123 1.23 8.01 -15.26
CA SER A 123 1.35 8.08 -16.72
C SER A 123 0.05 8.49 -17.43
N VAL A 124 -1.05 8.55 -16.69
CA VAL A 124 -2.41 8.76 -17.25
C VAL A 124 -3.04 10.01 -16.67
N ILE A 125 -3.59 10.83 -17.56
CA ILE A 125 -4.48 11.93 -17.20
C ILE A 125 -5.89 11.35 -17.04
N VAL A 126 -6.56 11.66 -15.95
CA VAL A 126 -7.94 11.23 -15.71
C VAL A 126 -8.85 11.96 -16.67
N TRP A 127 -9.59 11.23 -17.46
CA TRP A 127 -10.60 11.75 -18.35
C TRP A 127 -11.78 10.77 -18.41
N SER A 128 -12.93 11.21 -18.84
CA SER A 128 -14.14 10.39 -18.89
C SER A 128 -14.69 9.88 -17.54
N ALA A 129 -14.10 10.25 -16.43
CA ALA A 129 -14.67 9.96 -15.10
C ALA A 129 -15.83 10.90 -14.76
N GLY A 130 -15.94 12.01 -15.44
CA GLY A 130 -16.88 13.10 -15.19
C GLY A 130 -16.56 13.87 -13.89
N GLY A 131 -16.93 15.13 -13.87
CA GLY A 131 -16.85 15.96 -12.68
C GLY A 131 -15.46 16.48 -12.35
N ILE A 132 -15.18 16.64 -11.07
CA ILE A 132 -14.01 17.37 -10.56
C ILE A 132 -12.65 16.71 -10.89
N SER A 133 -12.65 15.45 -11.25
CA SER A 133 -11.42 14.72 -11.57
C SER A 133 -11.00 14.81 -13.03
N ASP A 134 -11.90 15.25 -13.92
CA ASP A 134 -11.60 15.35 -15.36
C ASP A 134 -10.45 16.30 -15.64
N GLY A 135 -9.48 15.83 -16.42
CA GLY A 135 -8.28 16.57 -16.77
C GLY A 135 -7.21 16.59 -15.66
N SER A 136 -7.45 15.98 -14.51
CA SER A 136 -6.48 15.92 -13.44
C SER A 136 -5.38 14.90 -13.70
N HIS A 137 -4.20 15.14 -13.13
CA HIS A 137 -3.01 14.32 -13.32
C HIS A 137 -2.32 14.04 -11.96
N GLY A 138 -2.92 13.15 -11.19
CA GLY A 138 -2.43 12.76 -9.86
C GLY A 138 -1.26 11.78 -9.88
N ALA A 139 -0.71 11.51 -8.72
CA ALA A 139 0.27 10.44 -8.54
C ALA A 139 -0.41 9.08 -8.41
N ASP A 140 0.23 8.05 -8.93
CA ASP A 140 -0.18 6.67 -8.75
C ASP A 140 0.50 6.07 -7.51
N VAL A 141 -0.29 5.52 -6.59
CA VAL A 141 0.18 4.87 -5.37
C VAL A 141 0.12 3.34 -5.45
N SER A 142 -0.54 2.77 -6.44
CA SER A 142 -0.74 1.32 -6.59
C SER A 142 0.56 0.53 -6.75
N THR A 143 1.63 1.19 -7.18
CA THR A 143 2.95 0.59 -7.36
C THR A 143 3.83 0.62 -6.10
N ILE A 144 3.30 1.08 -4.97
CA ILE A 144 4.03 1.08 -3.69
C ILE A 144 3.66 -0.19 -2.93
N PRO A 145 4.59 -1.14 -2.75
CA PRO A 145 4.31 -2.36 -2.00
C PRO A 145 3.94 -2.05 -0.55
N GLY A 146 2.82 -2.59 -0.06
CA GLY A 146 2.42 -2.40 1.34
C GLY A 146 3.48 -2.90 2.33
N MET A 147 4.15 -4.01 2.01
CA MET A 147 5.23 -4.59 2.80
C MET A 147 6.46 -3.68 2.92
N ALA A 148 6.67 -2.74 1.99
CA ALA A 148 7.78 -1.78 2.03
C ALA A 148 7.55 -0.64 3.03
N LEU A 149 6.32 -0.47 3.51
CA LEU A 149 5.96 0.66 4.35
C LEU A 149 6.31 0.43 5.82
N GLN A 150 6.86 1.44 6.45
CA GLN A 150 6.99 1.57 7.89
C GLN A 150 5.74 2.23 8.47
N SER A 151 5.27 3.31 7.84
CA SER A 151 4.06 4.04 8.21
C SER A 151 3.59 4.93 7.06
N VAL A 152 2.36 5.40 7.17
CA VAL A 152 1.79 6.42 6.29
C VAL A 152 1.34 7.60 7.13
N GLU A 153 1.89 8.78 6.86
CA GLU A 153 1.51 10.04 7.51
C GLU A 153 0.49 10.77 6.62
N VAL A 154 -0.68 11.09 7.14
CA VAL A 154 -1.74 11.78 6.42
C VAL A 154 -2.04 13.12 7.07
N LEU A 155 -1.62 14.20 6.41
CA LEU A 155 -1.98 15.55 6.78
C LEU A 155 -3.29 15.91 6.09
N ARG A 156 -4.38 15.95 6.86
CA ARG A 156 -5.75 16.15 6.36
C ARG A 156 -6.16 17.61 6.16
N ASP A 157 -5.25 18.53 6.28
CA ASP A 157 -5.53 19.97 6.11
C ASP A 157 -4.79 20.53 4.90
N GLY A 158 -5.23 21.70 4.42
CA GLY A 158 -4.56 22.40 3.34
C GLY A 158 -3.16 22.82 3.76
N ALA A 159 -2.17 22.33 3.04
CA ALA A 159 -0.76 22.59 3.30
C ALA A 159 -0.07 23.36 2.16
N ALA A 160 -0.85 24.02 1.31
CA ALA A 160 -0.36 24.73 0.13
C ALA A 160 0.68 25.80 0.45
N ALA A 161 0.58 26.46 1.59
CA ALA A 161 1.57 27.45 2.05
C ALA A 161 2.95 26.87 2.30
N GLN A 162 3.02 25.58 2.65
CA GLN A 162 4.27 24.86 2.94
C GLN A 162 4.78 24.03 1.77
N TYR A 163 3.88 23.39 1.04
CA TYR A 163 4.20 22.38 0.03
C TYR A 163 3.87 22.79 -1.41
N GLY A 164 3.15 23.89 -1.62
CA GLY A 164 2.71 24.37 -2.92
C GLY A 164 1.28 23.97 -3.28
N SER A 165 0.84 24.35 -4.47
CA SER A 165 -0.56 24.23 -4.93
C SER A 165 -1.10 22.80 -4.97
N ASP A 166 -0.23 21.81 -5.06
CA ASP A 166 -0.63 20.39 -5.10
C ASP A 166 -1.09 19.88 -3.73
N ALA A 167 -0.87 20.64 -2.65
CA ALA A 167 -1.24 20.25 -1.29
C ALA A 167 -2.49 20.99 -0.78
N LEU A 168 -3.43 21.32 -1.66
CA LEU A 168 -4.68 21.98 -1.28
C LEU A 168 -5.60 21.05 -0.49
N ALA A 169 -5.72 19.79 -0.90
CA ALA A 169 -6.54 18.80 -0.23
C ALA A 169 -5.82 18.19 1.00
N GLY A 170 -4.51 18.17 0.99
CA GLY A 170 -3.68 17.57 2.02
C GLY A 170 -2.41 16.94 1.46
N VAL A 171 -1.69 16.24 2.35
CA VAL A 171 -0.44 15.55 2.02
C VAL A 171 -0.50 14.12 2.54
N ILE A 172 -0.11 13.16 1.73
CA ILE A 172 0.12 11.77 2.15
C ILE A 172 1.61 11.47 1.97
N ASN A 173 2.27 11.05 3.02
CA ASN A 173 3.68 10.73 3.02
C ASN A 173 3.90 9.26 3.38
N PHE A 174 4.38 8.49 2.42
CA PHE A 174 4.73 7.08 2.59
C PHE A 174 6.14 6.98 3.14
N LYS A 175 6.27 6.50 4.36
CA LYS A 175 7.55 6.21 4.99
C LYS A 175 7.94 4.78 4.70
N LEU A 176 9.04 4.59 3.98
CA LEU A 176 9.57 3.27 3.70
C LEU A 176 10.40 2.75 4.88
N LYS A 177 10.42 1.43 5.03
CA LYS A 177 11.29 0.75 6.01
C LYS A 177 12.76 1.10 5.77
N ASP A 178 13.47 1.36 6.83
CA ASP A 178 14.90 1.72 6.86
C ASP A 178 15.73 0.76 7.72
N ALA A 179 15.13 -0.36 8.13
CA ALA A 179 15.84 -1.38 8.90
C ALA A 179 17.06 -1.89 8.15
N SER A 180 18.20 -1.95 8.83
CA SER A 180 19.47 -2.47 8.32
C SER A 180 19.66 -3.96 8.57
N GLU A 181 18.73 -4.61 9.29
CA GLU A 181 18.76 -6.04 9.61
C GLU A 181 17.34 -6.59 9.74
N GLY A 182 17.24 -7.92 9.73
CA GLY A 182 15.98 -8.61 9.85
C GLY A 182 15.20 -8.67 8.54
N GLY A 183 14.06 -9.34 8.60
CA GLY A 183 13.17 -9.47 7.45
C GLY A 183 11.81 -10.01 7.86
N SER A 184 10.86 -9.87 6.95
CA SER A 184 9.51 -10.38 7.07
C SER A 184 9.04 -10.96 5.74
N ALA A 185 8.19 -11.96 5.80
CA ALA A 185 7.56 -12.54 4.62
C ALA A 185 6.08 -12.79 4.91
N GLU A 186 5.27 -12.65 3.90
CA GLU A 186 3.83 -12.83 3.96
C GLU A 186 3.36 -13.67 2.78
N VAL A 187 2.44 -14.58 3.04
CA VAL A 187 1.74 -15.37 2.02
C VAL A 187 0.25 -15.27 2.30
N ARG A 188 -0.52 -14.87 1.33
CA ARG A 188 -1.99 -14.87 1.41
C ARG A 188 -2.56 -15.71 0.28
N MET A 189 -3.63 -16.41 0.59
CA MET A 189 -4.45 -17.14 -0.38
C MET A 189 -5.89 -16.83 -0.07
N GLY A 190 -6.70 -16.61 -1.09
CA GLY A 190 -8.10 -16.29 -0.94
C GLY A 190 -8.93 -16.76 -2.12
N GLN A 191 -10.22 -16.87 -1.90
CA GLN A 191 -11.23 -17.18 -2.91
C GLN A 191 -12.54 -16.52 -2.50
N TYR A 192 -13.32 -16.09 -3.47
CA TYR A 192 -14.67 -15.62 -3.16
C TYR A 192 -15.58 -16.78 -2.75
N SER A 193 -16.56 -16.50 -1.92
CA SER A 193 -17.56 -17.50 -1.45
C SER A 193 -18.36 -18.15 -2.58
N ALA A 194 -18.36 -17.56 -3.76
CA ALA A 194 -18.96 -18.13 -4.96
C ALA A 194 -18.10 -19.21 -5.65
N GLY A 195 -16.87 -19.43 -5.18
CA GLY A 195 -15.98 -20.44 -5.71
C GLY A 195 -15.19 -20.01 -6.94
N ASP A 196 -14.99 -18.71 -7.12
CA ASP A 196 -14.20 -18.10 -8.20
C ASP A 196 -13.25 -17.00 -7.65
N GLY A 197 -12.44 -16.42 -8.52
CA GLY A 197 -11.50 -15.35 -8.16
C GLY A 197 -10.43 -15.83 -7.19
N ASP A 198 -9.81 -16.97 -7.47
CA ASP A 198 -8.69 -17.47 -6.68
C ASP A 198 -7.57 -16.44 -6.66
N MET A 199 -7.09 -16.12 -5.48
CA MET A 199 -6.02 -15.15 -5.26
C MET A 199 -4.84 -15.82 -4.56
N ALA A 200 -3.65 -15.55 -5.06
CA ALA A 200 -2.39 -15.88 -4.40
C ALA A 200 -1.50 -14.65 -4.33
N TYR A 201 -0.98 -14.36 -3.15
CA TYR A 201 -0.11 -13.22 -2.89
C TYR A 201 1.09 -13.66 -2.07
N PHE A 202 2.25 -13.15 -2.44
CA PHE A 202 3.49 -13.32 -1.71
C PHE A 202 4.19 -11.96 -1.61
N ALA A 203 4.66 -11.60 -0.43
CA ALA A 203 5.53 -10.46 -0.23
C ALA A 203 6.67 -10.80 0.72
N GLY A 204 7.80 -10.17 0.50
CA GLY A 204 8.98 -10.30 1.34
C GLY A 204 9.73 -8.98 1.45
N ASN A 205 10.24 -8.69 2.65
CA ASN A 205 11.07 -7.54 2.91
C ASN A 205 12.30 -7.97 3.70
N MET A 206 13.46 -7.44 3.37
CA MET A 206 14.71 -7.72 4.06
C MET A 206 15.58 -6.47 4.14
N GLY A 207 16.07 -6.18 5.35
CA GLY A 207 17.08 -5.18 5.62
C GLY A 207 18.47 -5.80 5.63
N MET A 208 19.47 -5.05 5.19
CA MET A 208 20.87 -5.44 5.25
C MET A 208 21.78 -4.24 5.47
N GLU A 209 22.84 -4.43 6.22
CA GLU A 209 23.87 -3.40 6.38
C GLU A 209 24.71 -3.23 5.12
N LEU A 210 25.02 -1.99 4.76
CA LEU A 210 25.94 -1.63 3.69
C LEU A 210 27.09 -0.81 4.25
N GLY A 211 28.19 -1.48 4.55
CA GLY A 211 29.35 -0.83 5.17
C GLY A 211 29.06 -0.34 6.59
N ALA A 212 29.87 0.62 7.07
CA ALA A 212 29.82 1.06 8.46
C ALA A 212 28.62 1.97 8.81
N ASN A 213 28.02 2.64 7.85
CA ASN A 213 26.98 3.66 8.07
C ASN A 213 25.85 3.64 7.03
N GLY A 214 25.78 2.59 6.22
CA GLY A 214 24.76 2.45 5.18
C GLY A 214 23.85 1.27 5.43
N PHE A 215 22.67 1.31 4.83
CA PHE A 215 21.75 0.17 4.79
C PHE A 215 21.15 0.02 3.40
N ALA A 216 20.66 -1.19 3.13
CA ALA A 216 19.74 -1.45 2.03
C ALA A 216 18.51 -2.16 2.60
N ASN A 217 17.34 -1.77 2.14
CA ASN A 217 16.10 -2.44 2.44
C ASN A 217 15.44 -2.83 1.12
N VAL A 218 15.17 -4.11 0.94
CA VAL A 218 14.67 -4.67 -0.32
C VAL A 218 13.31 -5.29 -0.06
N THR A 219 12.34 -4.93 -0.89
CA THR A 219 11.00 -5.51 -0.88
C THR A 219 10.71 -6.14 -2.22
N LEU A 220 10.14 -7.34 -2.18
CA LEU A 220 9.60 -8.05 -3.33
C LEU A 220 8.13 -8.37 -3.08
N GLU A 221 7.31 -8.17 -4.09
CA GLU A 221 5.88 -8.47 -4.05
C GLU A 221 5.47 -9.16 -5.34
N TYR A 222 4.62 -10.18 -5.22
CA TYR A 222 4.01 -10.87 -6.32
C TYR A 222 2.56 -11.20 -5.97
N GLY A 223 1.64 -10.85 -6.85
CA GLY A 223 0.22 -11.16 -6.73
C GLY A 223 -0.34 -11.74 -8.01
N SER A 224 -1.26 -12.66 -7.88
CA SER A 224 -2.07 -13.22 -8.96
C SER A 224 -3.51 -13.36 -8.50
N SER A 225 -4.43 -12.97 -9.34
CA SER A 225 -5.86 -13.09 -9.08
C SER A 225 -6.56 -13.58 -10.35
N ASP A 226 -7.40 -14.59 -10.19
CA ASP A 226 -8.21 -15.11 -11.27
C ASP A 226 -9.44 -14.23 -11.50
N GLU A 227 -10.00 -14.30 -12.67
CA GLU A 227 -11.18 -13.54 -13.06
C GLU A 227 -12.43 -13.96 -12.29
N THR A 228 -13.35 -13.02 -12.11
CA THR A 228 -14.70 -13.27 -11.60
C THR A 228 -15.72 -12.89 -12.66
N VAL A 229 -16.69 -13.76 -12.91
CA VAL A 229 -17.77 -13.51 -13.85
C VAL A 229 -19.09 -13.40 -13.07
N ARG A 230 -19.62 -12.19 -12.95
CA ARG A 230 -20.86 -11.88 -12.20
C ARG A 230 -22.00 -11.39 -13.10
N SER A 231 -21.76 -11.29 -14.39
CA SER A 231 -22.78 -10.83 -15.36
C SER A 231 -23.27 -11.99 -16.21
N GLU A 232 -24.57 -12.03 -16.43
CA GLU A 232 -25.20 -12.92 -17.39
C GLU A 232 -25.72 -12.09 -18.57
N GLN A 233 -25.66 -12.68 -19.77
CA GLN A 233 -26.24 -12.05 -20.96
C GLN A 233 -27.78 -12.09 -20.82
N ARG A 234 -28.44 -11.02 -21.17
CA ARG A 234 -29.92 -11.00 -21.19
C ARG A 234 -30.44 -11.88 -22.32
N ASP A 235 -31.38 -12.75 -21.99
CA ASP A 235 -31.99 -13.67 -22.95
C ASP A 235 -32.92 -12.98 -23.96
N ASP A 236 -33.21 -11.71 -23.75
CA ASP A 236 -34.16 -10.89 -24.52
C ASP A 236 -33.46 -9.86 -25.48
N ALA A 237 -32.19 -10.06 -25.80
CA ALA A 237 -31.41 -9.20 -26.68
C ALA A 237 -31.36 -9.72 -28.13
#